data_09af004d1010afae7a79a032add6a45e
#
_entry.id   09af004d1010afae7a79a032add6a45e
#
_cell.length_a   1.000
_cell.length_b   1.000
_cell.length_c   1.000
_cell.angle_alpha   90.00
_cell.angle_beta   90.00
_cell.angle_gamma   90.00
#
_symmetry.space_group_name_H-M   'P 1'
#
loop_
_entity.id
_entity.type
_entity.pdbx_description
1 polymer ?
#
loop_
_entity_poly.entity_id
_entity_poly.type
_entity_poly.pdbx_seq_one_letter_code
_entity_poly.pdbx_strand_id
1 'polypeptide(L)'
;MRMTRLFLPVFFALGLCAAHADSLFFEDEPVQGGLPVFEMSNTFADIYEKLDGVSWGGKNINVAIESLEKLNPDAHIAATDERVVLVWGDAIVANYPRPAAGDWNGFGEITTALVLKMRERDADLRRAGKNETYQIVVDSLMRGIDENGRYIFSRAAEIAEDGRILTAVGLEGARDARGNWRVHGVYKGAPADSAGIRAGDLIAEINGRAVSEMSDAELETVMTGFNSGTSKMRLLTPSGARDVVLRRATIVLADADVVHRSNPDTGGVLEIVVHSVTDGAAQIVNEALKKYPDLDGIVLDLRSTTGDDERAAARLAGLFIGKSPVMRIVETARDEVEVIPGGDAVTDVPVVVLMSDQTRGTAEAVAAAFYENARGVLVGTPTAGTARIATRVDLANGGALELLNKSIKTGAGRAIDGRGVFPIVCLSNIRSASQQNAFFLNVINNDFHARDFNKEPETDAAAIRRGCPVITSGADEDALSAAVSAKILTDKKVYNRLIAE
;
A
#
# COMPACT_ATOMS: atom_id res chain seq x y z
N MET A 1 -40.05 -5.63 -3.24
CA MET A 1 -40.77 -4.39 -3.62
C MET A 1 -39.72 -3.50 -4.28
N ARG A 2 -39.73 -3.44 -5.60
CA ARG A 2 -38.76 -2.67 -6.39
C ARG A 2 -39.27 -1.21 -6.39
N MET A 3 -38.49 -0.29 -5.82
CA MET A 3 -38.73 1.14 -6.01
C MET A 3 -38.05 1.60 -7.30
N THR A 4 -38.87 1.86 -8.30
CA THR A 4 -38.50 2.46 -9.57
C THR A 4 -38.21 3.94 -9.30
N ARG A 5 -37.00 4.40 -9.52
CA ARG A 5 -36.66 5.82 -9.49
C ARG A 5 -37.25 6.46 -10.74
N LEU A 6 -38.22 7.38 -10.53
CA LEU A 6 -38.79 8.24 -11.56
C LEU A 6 -37.71 9.29 -11.91
N PHE A 7 -37.23 9.26 -13.13
CA PHE A 7 -36.54 10.40 -13.73
C PHE A 7 -37.59 11.46 -14.06
N LEU A 8 -37.57 12.58 -13.35
CA LEU A 8 -38.30 13.79 -13.76
C LEU A 8 -37.43 14.53 -14.77
N PRO A 9 -37.90 14.78 -15.98
CA PRO A 9 -37.20 15.68 -16.90
C PRO A 9 -37.38 17.12 -16.39
N VAL A 10 -36.28 17.77 -16.04
CA VAL A 10 -36.25 19.20 -15.74
C VAL A 10 -36.45 19.94 -17.07
N PHE A 11 -37.67 20.47 -17.31
CA PHE A 11 -37.95 21.37 -18.41
C PHE A 11 -37.26 22.71 -18.14
N PHE A 12 -36.27 23.06 -18.96
CA PHE A 12 -35.64 24.37 -18.97
C PHE A 12 -36.63 25.42 -19.50
N ALA A 13 -37.00 26.37 -18.65
CA ALA A 13 -37.56 27.63 -19.09
C ALA A 13 -36.42 28.50 -19.64
N LEU A 14 -36.34 28.65 -20.95
CA LEU A 14 -35.45 29.58 -21.65
C LEU A 14 -35.86 31.02 -21.33
N GLY A 15 -35.27 31.59 -20.28
CA GLY A 15 -35.20 33.04 -20.11
C GLY A 15 -33.94 33.55 -20.78
N LEU A 16 -34.04 34.18 -21.92
CA LEU A 16 -32.98 34.98 -22.51
C LEU A 16 -32.58 36.11 -21.55
N CYS A 17 -31.57 35.88 -20.73
CA CYS A 17 -30.71 36.94 -20.21
C CYS A 17 -29.39 36.86 -20.97
N ALA A 18 -29.12 37.85 -21.81
CA ALA A 18 -27.79 38.10 -22.34
C ALA A 18 -26.88 38.42 -21.14
N ALA A 19 -26.28 37.39 -20.57
CA ALA A 19 -25.20 37.55 -19.61
C ALA A 19 -23.92 37.81 -20.42
N HIS A 20 -23.36 38.99 -20.24
CA HIS A 20 -21.97 39.29 -20.58
C HIS A 20 -21.11 38.18 -20.05
N ALA A 21 -20.14 37.75 -20.85
CA ALA A 21 -19.02 36.95 -20.39
C ALA A 21 -18.22 37.83 -19.41
N ASP A 22 -18.65 37.89 -18.17
CA ASP A 22 -17.79 38.34 -17.10
C ASP A 22 -16.69 37.31 -17.01
N SER A 23 -15.47 37.74 -17.42
CA SER A 23 -14.28 37.03 -17.12
C SER A 23 -14.31 36.66 -15.63
N LEU A 24 -14.13 35.38 -15.32
CA LEU A 24 -13.95 34.90 -13.96
C LEU A 24 -12.61 35.44 -13.42
N PHE A 25 -12.50 36.76 -13.26
CA PHE A 25 -11.43 37.37 -12.56
C PHE A 25 -11.68 37.20 -11.05
N PHE A 26 -11.02 36.24 -10.47
CA PHE A 26 -10.87 36.19 -9.03
C PHE A 26 -9.92 37.33 -8.65
N GLU A 27 -10.45 38.45 -8.12
CA GLU A 27 -9.61 39.37 -7.38
C GLU A 27 -8.96 38.58 -6.23
N ASP A 28 -7.67 38.82 -6.00
CA ASP A 28 -6.84 38.21 -4.96
C ASP A 28 -7.33 38.56 -3.53
N GLU A 29 -8.59 38.39 -3.24
CA GLU A 29 -9.09 38.54 -1.88
C GLU A 29 -8.81 37.23 -1.09
N PRO A 30 -8.12 37.32 0.05
CA PRO A 30 -7.90 36.16 0.91
C PRO A 30 -9.25 35.65 1.39
N VAL A 31 -9.64 34.44 0.92
CA VAL A 31 -10.83 33.74 1.41
C VAL A 31 -10.67 33.50 2.91
N GLN A 32 -11.74 33.71 3.68
CA GLN A 32 -11.74 33.39 5.11
C GLN A 32 -11.25 31.95 5.32
N GLY A 33 -10.08 31.81 5.90
CA GLY A 33 -9.36 30.55 6.07
C GLY A 33 -8.04 30.46 5.29
N GLY A 34 -7.60 31.53 4.63
CA GLY A 34 -6.25 31.64 4.08
C GLY A 34 -5.94 30.78 2.85
N LEU A 35 -6.95 30.41 2.05
CA LEU A 35 -6.73 29.68 0.81
C LEU A 35 -6.39 30.63 -0.34
N PRO A 36 -5.21 30.52 -0.96
CA PRO A 36 -4.81 31.33 -2.10
C PRO A 36 -5.53 30.83 -3.36
N VAL A 37 -6.60 31.52 -3.76
CA VAL A 37 -7.48 31.14 -4.88
C VAL A 37 -6.70 30.95 -6.18
N PHE A 38 -5.79 31.85 -6.50
CA PHE A 38 -4.96 31.77 -7.70
C PHE A 38 -4.05 30.53 -7.70
N GLU A 39 -3.42 30.21 -6.56
CA GLU A 39 -2.60 29.01 -6.43
C GLU A 39 -3.45 27.73 -6.56
N MET A 40 -4.65 27.72 -5.99
CA MET A 40 -5.57 26.58 -6.12
C MET A 40 -5.95 26.35 -7.57
N SER A 41 -6.33 27.42 -8.30
CA SER A 41 -6.70 27.34 -9.70
C SER A 41 -5.57 26.78 -10.56
N ASN A 42 -4.33 27.28 -10.35
CA ASN A 42 -3.17 26.78 -11.07
C ASN A 42 -2.84 25.32 -10.71
N THR A 43 -2.99 24.93 -9.44
CA THR A 43 -2.77 23.54 -9.03
C THR A 43 -3.76 22.59 -9.69
N PHE A 44 -5.04 22.94 -9.72
CA PHE A 44 -6.05 22.10 -10.40
C PHE A 44 -5.85 22.09 -11.92
N ALA A 45 -5.44 23.22 -12.52
CA ALA A 45 -5.08 23.28 -13.94
C ALA A 45 -3.93 22.30 -14.28
N ASP A 46 -2.86 22.33 -13.48
CA ASP A 46 -1.71 21.43 -13.64
C ASP A 46 -2.12 19.95 -13.47
N ILE A 47 -2.99 19.65 -12.51
CA ILE A 47 -3.57 18.31 -12.33
C ILE A 47 -4.27 17.83 -13.60
N TYR A 48 -5.14 18.65 -14.18
CA TYR A 48 -5.90 18.28 -15.38
C TYR A 48 -4.99 18.13 -16.60
N GLU A 49 -4.01 19.03 -16.80
CA GLU A 49 -3.02 18.94 -17.85
C GLU A 49 -2.20 17.65 -17.76
N LYS A 50 -1.68 17.36 -16.57
CA LYS A 50 -0.88 16.14 -16.32
C LYS A 50 -1.68 14.87 -16.50
N LEU A 51 -2.90 14.88 -16.03
CA LEU A 51 -3.80 13.75 -16.18
C LEU A 51 -4.19 13.51 -17.63
N ASP A 52 -4.34 14.52 -18.47
CA ASP A 52 -4.61 14.35 -19.91
C ASP A 52 -3.47 13.59 -20.63
N GLY A 53 -2.24 13.76 -20.16
CA GLY A 53 -1.06 13.04 -20.64
C GLY A 53 -0.99 11.56 -20.20
N VAL A 54 -1.80 11.17 -19.21
CA VAL A 54 -1.84 9.80 -18.68
C VAL A 54 -3.14 9.13 -19.13
N SER A 55 -3.07 7.93 -19.64
CA SER A 55 -4.25 7.20 -20.09
C SER A 55 -5.17 6.83 -18.92
N TRP A 56 -6.42 7.30 -18.95
CA TRP A 56 -7.39 7.19 -17.85
C TRP A 56 -8.40 6.04 -18.00
N GLY A 57 -8.09 5.04 -18.80
CA GLY A 57 -9.03 3.94 -19.04
C GLY A 57 -10.35 4.39 -19.71
N GLY A 58 -10.31 5.44 -20.54
CA GLY A 58 -11.48 6.00 -21.22
C GLY A 58 -12.35 6.95 -20.38
N LYS A 59 -11.97 7.24 -19.14
CA LYS A 59 -12.63 8.25 -18.31
C LYS A 59 -12.19 9.65 -18.76
N ASN A 60 -13.05 10.64 -18.57
CA ASN A 60 -12.79 12.02 -18.97
C ASN A 60 -12.83 12.97 -17.77
N ILE A 61 -12.43 14.21 -17.99
CA ILE A 61 -12.38 15.26 -16.97
C ILE A 61 -13.73 15.51 -16.27
N ASN A 62 -14.85 15.27 -16.95
CA ASN A 62 -16.17 15.43 -16.33
C ASN A 62 -16.35 14.49 -15.14
N VAL A 63 -15.90 13.24 -15.27
CA VAL A 63 -15.95 12.23 -14.18
C VAL A 63 -15.13 12.69 -12.98
N ALA A 64 -13.96 13.32 -13.21
CA ALA A 64 -13.17 13.88 -12.13
C ALA A 64 -13.93 15.02 -11.42
N ILE A 65 -14.47 15.99 -12.16
CA ILE A 65 -15.21 17.12 -11.58
C ILE A 65 -16.48 16.64 -10.85
N GLU A 66 -17.23 15.73 -11.44
CA GLU A 66 -18.44 15.16 -10.82
C GLU A 66 -18.12 14.41 -9.53
N SER A 67 -16.92 13.82 -9.42
CA SER A 67 -16.53 13.11 -8.20
C SER A 67 -16.47 14.00 -6.96
N LEU A 68 -16.36 15.33 -7.11
CA LEU A 68 -16.42 16.28 -5.99
C LEU A 68 -17.75 16.22 -5.23
N GLU A 69 -18.83 15.72 -5.83
CA GLU A 69 -20.09 15.49 -5.12
C GLU A 69 -19.94 14.52 -3.93
N LYS A 70 -18.94 13.64 -3.96
CA LYS A 70 -18.64 12.71 -2.87
C LYS A 70 -18.13 13.39 -1.59
N LEU A 71 -17.74 14.66 -1.66
CA LEU A 71 -17.30 15.44 -0.51
C LEU A 71 -18.42 15.75 0.47
N ASN A 72 -19.65 15.84 -0.01
CA ASN A 72 -20.80 16.08 0.86
C ASN A 72 -22.06 15.46 0.23
N PRO A 73 -22.92 14.76 1.00
CA PRO A 73 -24.12 14.11 0.46
C PRO A 73 -25.18 15.05 -0.09
N ASP A 74 -25.16 16.34 0.29
CA ASP A 74 -26.07 17.35 -0.22
C ASP A 74 -25.58 17.98 -1.53
N ALA A 75 -24.35 17.70 -1.94
CA ALA A 75 -23.76 18.23 -3.17
C ALA A 75 -24.02 17.29 -4.35
N HIS A 76 -24.48 17.84 -5.47
CA HIS A 76 -24.60 17.15 -6.75
C HIS A 76 -23.96 18.00 -7.84
N ILE A 77 -23.06 17.40 -8.60
CA ILE A 77 -22.36 18.08 -9.69
C ILE A 77 -22.69 17.38 -11.00
N ALA A 78 -23.19 18.17 -11.96
CA ALA A 78 -23.42 17.72 -13.32
C ALA A 78 -22.48 18.47 -14.28
N ALA A 79 -21.61 17.73 -14.95
CA ALA A 79 -20.73 18.24 -15.98
C ALA A 79 -21.20 17.76 -17.36
N THR A 80 -21.84 18.67 -18.11
CA THR A 80 -22.31 18.42 -19.48
C THR A 80 -21.30 18.95 -20.49
N ASP A 81 -21.58 18.80 -21.79
CA ASP A 81 -20.75 19.37 -22.86
C ASP A 81 -20.77 20.90 -22.89
N GLU A 82 -21.76 21.52 -22.27
CA GLU A 82 -21.94 22.98 -22.29
C GLU A 82 -21.69 23.63 -20.93
N ARG A 83 -21.98 22.94 -19.83
CA ARG A 83 -22.06 23.58 -18.51
C ARG A 83 -21.59 22.64 -17.40
N VAL A 84 -21.07 23.25 -16.33
CA VAL A 84 -20.81 22.60 -15.05
C VAL A 84 -21.70 23.23 -14.00
N VAL A 85 -22.58 22.44 -13.39
CA VAL A 85 -23.62 22.89 -12.44
C VAL A 85 -23.40 22.22 -11.09
N LEU A 86 -23.39 23.02 -10.01
CA LEU A 86 -23.43 22.53 -8.65
C LEU A 86 -24.83 22.79 -8.07
N VAL A 87 -25.45 21.73 -7.61
CA VAL A 87 -26.70 21.74 -6.84
C VAL A 87 -26.37 21.38 -5.41
N TRP A 88 -26.93 22.09 -4.45
CA TRP A 88 -26.83 21.83 -3.03
C TRP A 88 -28.22 21.65 -2.43
N GLY A 89 -28.57 20.43 -2.00
CA GLY A 89 -29.96 20.08 -1.71
C GLY A 89 -30.82 20.27 -2.96
N ASP A 90 -31.83 21.15 -2.88
CA ASP A 90 -32.72 21.43 -3.98
C ASP A 90 -32.37 22.73 -4.75
N ALA A 91 -31.26 23.39 -4.42
CA ALA A 91 -30.90 24.69 -4.98
C ALA A 91 -29.68 24.62 -5.91
N ILE A 92 -29.79 25.23 -7.10
CA ILE A 92 -28.62 25.49 -7.96
C ILE A 92 -27.81 26.60 -7.30
N VAL A 93 -26.56 26.30 -6.91
CA VAL A 93 -25.66 27.24 -6.22
C VAL A 93 -24.52 27.72 -7.09
N ALA A 94 -24.22 27.01 -8.17
CA ALA A 94 -23.30 27.46 -9.20
C ALA A 94 -23.66 26.88 -10.55
N ASN A 95 -23.42 27.66 -11.62
CA ASN A 95 -23.71 27.26 -12.98
C ASN A 95 -22.73 27.96 -13.94
N TYR A 96 -21.67 27.29 -14.31
CA TYR A 96 -20.57 27.83 -15.11
C TYR A 96 -20.61 27.28 -16.54
N PRO A 97 -20.20 28.05 -17.56
CA PRO A 97 -19.96 27.52 -18.89
C PRO A 97 -18.82 26.49 -18.79
N ARG A 98 -18.95 25.41 -19.53
CA ARG A 98 -17.86 24.39 -19.55
C ARG A 98 -16.70 24.95 -20.38
N PRO A 99 -15.44 24.86 -19.87
CA PRO A 99 -14.24 25.20 -20.63
C PRO A 99 -14.09 24.34 -21.89
N ALA A 100 -13.43 24.88 -22.89
CA ALA A 100 -13.09 24.12 -24.09
C ALA A 100 -12.13 22.96 -23.75
N ALA A 101 -12.15 21.92 -24.57
CA ALA A 101 -11.17 20.84 -24.43
C ALA A 101 -9.74 21.40 -24.55
N GLY A 102 -8.87 21.05 -23.57
CA GLY A 102 -7.50 21.57 -23.48
C GLY A 102 -7.37 22.93 -22.77
N ASP A 103 -8.47 23.55 -22.36
CA ASP A 103 -8.44 24.76 -21.51
C ASP A 103 -8.31 24.37 -20.03
N TRP A 104 -7.10 23.90 -19.66
CA TRP A 104 -6.82 23.44 -18.31
C TRP A 104 -6.97 24.54 -17.26
N ASN A 105 -6.64 25.78 -17.60
CA ASN A 105 -6.83 26.94 -16.73
C ASN A 105 -8.31 27.15 -16.40
N GLY A 106 -9.16 27.13 -17.41
CA GLY A 106 -10.61 27.24 -17.20
C GLY A 106 -11.18 26.11 -16.34
N PHE A 107 -10.71 24.88 -16.51
CA PHE A 107 -11.09 23.77 -15.64
C PHE A 107 -10.56 23.95 -14.20
N GLY A 108 -9.35 24.47 -14.01
CA GLY A 108 -8.81 24.80 -12.70
C GLY A 108 -9.62 25.88 -11.99
N GLU A 109 -10.01 26.94 -12.70
CA GLU A 109 -10.85 28.03 -12.19
C GLU A 109 -12.23 27.52 -11.75
N ILE A 110 -12.90 26.72 -12.58
CA ILE A 110 -14.22 26.16 -12.23
C ILE A 110 -14.11 25.24 -11.02
N THR A 111 -13.12 24.37 -10.98
CA THR A 111 -12.90 23.48 -9.81
C THR A 111 -12.72 24.29 -8.55
N THR A 112 -11.89 25.33 -8.60
CA THR A 112 -11.68 26.25 -7.47
C THR A 112 -12.99 26.92 -7.05
N ALA A 113 -13.76 27.44 -8.02
CA ALA A 113 -15.04 28.06 -7.74
C ALA A 113 -16.05 27.10 -7.10
N LEU A 114 -16.13 25.87 -7.58
CA LEU A 114 -16.97 24.81 -6.98
C LEU A 114 -16.56 24.52 -5.53
N VAL A 115 -15.27 24.33 -5.27
CA VAL A 115 -14.74 24.07 -3.92
C VAL A 115 -15.07 25.23 -2.97
N LEU A 116 -14.91 26.48 -3.40
CA LEU A 116 -15.26 27.65 -2.60
C LEU A 116 -16.76 27.70 -2.30
N LYS A 117 -17.63 27.40 -3.28
CA LYS A 117 -19.06 27.33 -3.07
C LYS A 117 -19.49 26.20 -2.12
N MET A 118 -18.79 25.08 -2.15
CA MET A 118 -18.99 24.00 -1.20
C MET A 118 -18.52 24.40 0.21
N ARG A 119 -17.35 25.05 0.34
CA ARG A 119 -16.83 25.57 1.62
C ARG A 119 -17.78 26.60 2.28
N GLU A 120 -18.51 27.39 1.53
CA GLU A 120 -19.53 28.30 2.09
C GLU A 120 -20.63 27.54 2.86
N ARG A 121 -20.90 26.28 2.52
CA ARG A 121 -22.02 25.46 3.00
C ARG A 121 -21.59 24.32 3.92
N ASP A 122 -20.43 23.76 3.70
CA ASP A 122 -19.85 22.66 4.47
C ASP A 122 -18.95 23.20 5.58
N ALA A 123 -19.27 22.84 6.85
CA ALA A 123 -18.51 23.28 8.00
C ALA A 123 -17.14 22.61 8.13
N ASP A 124 -17.00 21.38 7.66
CA ASP A 124 -15.74 20.63 7.74
C ASP A 124 -14.79 21.12 6.66
N LEU A 125 -15.23 21.27 5.43
CA LEU A 125 -14.46 21.90 4.36
C LEU A 125 -14.07 23.35 4.71
N ARG A 126 -14.93 24.09 5.41
CA ARG A 126 -14.63 25.46 5.85
C ARG A 126 -13.50 25.51 6.87
N ARG A 127 -13.42 24.53 7.77
CA ARG A 127 -12.39 24.44 8.80
C ARG A 127 -11.06 23.92 8.26
N ALA A 128 -11.09 23.16 7.18
CA ALA A 128 -9.91 22.60 6.57
C ALA A 128 -8.92 23.70 6.15
N GLY A 129 -7.65 23.54 6.53
CA GLY A 129 -6.56 24.37 6.08
C GLY A 129 -6.24 24.16 4.60
N LYS A 130 -5.25 24.91 4.07
CA LYS A 130 -4.85 24.84 2.65
C LYS A 130 -4.50 23.40 2.23
N ASN A 131 -3.56 22.79 2.93
CA ASN A 131 -3.04 21.46 2.55
C ASN A 131 -4.10 20.37 2.71
N GLU A 132 -4.91 20.44 3.76
CA GLU A 132 -6.02 19.54 3.99
C GLU A 132 -7.10 19.69 2.91
N THR A 133 -7.37 20.92 2.48
CA THR A 133 -8.30 21.18 1.35
C THR A 133 -7.77 20.56 0.06
N TYR A 134 -6.47 20.71 -0.26
CA TYR A 134 -5.88 20.06 -1.42
C TYR A 134 -6.01 18.53 -1.32
N GLN A 135 -5.66 17.95 -0.16
CA GLN A 135 -5.74 16.50 0.03
C GLN A 135 -7.17 16.00 -0.22
N ILE A 136 -8.16 16.59 0.44
CA ILE A 136 -9.57 16.18 0.34
C ILE A 136 -10.09 16.32 -1.09
N VAL A 137 -9.85 17.47 -1.72
CA VAL A 137 -10.37 17.77 -3.06
C VAL A 137 -9.68 16.93 -4.13
N VAL A 138 -8.35 16.87 -4.10
CA VAL A 138 -7.60 16.12 -5.12
C VAL A 138 -7.84 14.63 -4.98
N ASP A 139 -7.90 14.09 -3.76
CA ASP A 139 -8.28 12.68 -3.56
C ASP A 139 -9.68 12.38 -4.09
N SER A 140 -10.62 13.34 -3.97
CA SER A 140 -11.94 13.16 -4.56
C SER A 140 -11.89 13.15 -6.09
N LEU A 141 -11.16 14.08 -6.70
CA LEU A 141 -10.94 14.11 -8.17
C LEU A 141 -10.30 12.79 -8.63
N MET A 142 -9.27 12.34 -7.91
CA MET A 142 -8.54 11.11 -8.25
C MET A 142 -9.43 9.88 -8.19
N ARG A 143 -10.28 9.74 -7.14
CA ARG A 143 -11.23 8.62 -7.02
C ARG A 143 -12.28 8.57 -8.13
N GLY A 144 -12.54 9.69 -8.80
CA GLY A 144 -13.34 9.70 -10.03
C GLY A 144 -12.66 8.97 -11.18
N ILE A 145 -11.34 9.04 -11.22
CA ILE A 145 -10.49 8.53 -12.31
C ILE A 145 -9.98 7.13 -11.97
N ASP A 146 -9.34 7.01 -10.82
CA ASP A 146 -8.78 5.78 -10.26
C ASP A 146 -9.26 5.66 -8.80
N GLU A 147 -10.01 4.61 -8.51
CA GLU A 147 -10.59 4.36 -7.17
C GLU A 147 -9.52 4.32 -6.07
N ASN A 148 -8.30 3.93 -6.42
CA ASN A 148 -7.16 3.83 -5.53
C ASN A 148 -6.14 4.98 -5.73
N GLY A 149 -6.43 5.90 -6.65
CA GLY A 149 -5.59 7.05 -6.91
C GLY A 149 -5.56 8.00 -5.71
N ARG A 150 -4.41 8.61 -5.44
CA ARG A 150 -4.24 9.53 -4.31
C ARG A 150 -3.35 10.71 -4.65
N TYR A 151 -3.51 11.77 -3.88
CA TYR A 151 -2.63 12.93 -3.90
C TYR A 151 -1.58 12.83 -2.80
N ILE A 152 -0.34 13.11 -3.14
CA ILE A 152 0.78 13.18 -2.20
C ILE A 152 1.23 14.62 -2.07
N PHE A 153 1.13 15.15 -0.87
CA PHE A 153 1.60 16.48 -0.57
C PHE A 153 3.14 16.55 -0.57
N SER A 154 3.75 17.68 -1.02
CA SER A 154 5.18 17.80 -1.37
C SER A 154 6.18 17.22 -0.36
N ARG A 155 5.95 17.43 0.95
CA ARG A 155 6.83 16.89 1.99
C ARG A 155 6.63 15.39 2.23
N ALA A 156 5.40 14.90 2.02
CA ALA A 156 5.10 13.49 2.04
C ALA A 156 5.66 12.78 0.80
N ALA A 157 5.68 13.48 -0.35
CA ALA A 157 6.27 12.98 -1.57
C ALA A 157 7.78 12.73 -1.42
N GLU A 158 8.50 13.67 -0.80
CA GLU A 158 9.93 13.56 -0.54
C GLU A 158 10.27 12.39 0.41
N ILE A 159 9.39 12.12 1.38
CA ILE A 159 9.52 10.96 2.30
C ILE A 159 9.13 9.67 1.59
N ALA A 160 8.16 9.69 0.69
CA ALA A 160 7.70 8.52 -0.06
C ALA A 160 8.68 8.08 -1.16
N GLU A 161 9.45 9.00 -1.75
CA GLU A 161 10.52 8.65 -2.70
C GLU A 161 11.63 7.81 -2.05
N ASP A 162 11.91 8.07 -0.78
CA ASP A 162 12.85 7.26 0.01
C ASP A 162 12.10 6.47 1.07
N GLY A 163 11.23 5.54 0.71
CA GLY A 163 10.38 4.74 1.62
C GLY A 163 11.06 4.19 2.88
N ARG A 164 12.34 4.52 3.09
CA ARG A 164 13.18 4.26 4.25
C ARG A 164 13.23 5.42 5.24
N ILE A 165 12.76 6.61 4.89
CA ILE A 165 12.79 7.79 5.75
C ILE A 165 11.39 8.09 6.26
N LEU A 166 11.19 7.96 7.55
CA LEU A 166 9.94 8.36 8.15
C LEU A 166 10.15 9.17 9.43
N THR A 167 9.28 10.13 9.67
CA THR A 167 9.27 10.87 10.92
C THR A 167 8.29 10.19 11.86
N ALA A 168 8.81 9.42 12.83
CA ALA A 168 8.02 8.55 13.68
C ALA A 168 8.63 8.39 15.07
N VAL A 169 7.90 7.69 15.94
CA VAL A 169 8.43 7.22 17.22
C VAL A 169 9.19 5.89 17.09
N GLY A 170 9.00 5.16 15.99
CA GLY A 170 9.72 3.91 15.69
C GLY A 170 9.14 2.69 16.36
N LEU A 171 7.82 2.51 16.25
CA LEU A 171 7.08 1.37 16.77
C LEU A 171 6.24 0.71 15.68
N GLU A 172 6.21 -0.60 15.69
CA GLU A 172 5.26 -1.43 14.96
C GLU A 172 4.36 -2.16 15.95
N GLY A 173 3.11 -2.34 15.60
CA GLY A 173 2.18 -3.06 16.46
C GLY A 173 0.76 -3.07 15.94
N ALA A 174 -0.11 -3.70 16.74
CA ALA A 174 -1.54 -3.77 16.47
C ALA A 174 -2.34 -3.75 17.76
N ARG A 175 -3.65 -3.55 17.64
CA ARG A 175 -4.57 -3.62 18.79
C ARG A 175 -4.71 -5.05 19.27
N ASP A 176 -4.69 -5.23 20.58
CA ASP A 176 -5.07 -6.48 21.21
C ASP A 176 -6.62 -6.59 21.36
N ALA A 177 -7.10 -7.74 21.83
CA ALA A 177 -8.54 -7.98 22.04
C ALA A 177 -9.18 -7.05 23.08
N ARG A 178 -8.41 -6.30 23.87
CA ARG A 178 -8.87 -5.32 24.86
C ARG A 178 -8.78 -3.88 24.34
N GLY A 179 -8.36 -3.69 23.08
CA GLY A 179 -8.21 -2.39 22.46
C GLY A 179 -6.90 -1.66 22.79
N ASN A 180 -5.99 -2.24 23.59
CA ASN A 180 -4.66 -1.67 23.79
C ASN A 180 -3.81 -1.91 22.54
N TRP A 181 -2.83 -1.04 22.33
CA TRP A 181 -1.90 -1.23 21.24
C TRP A 181 -0.68 -2.03 21.69
N ARG A 182 -0.51 -3.23 21.15
CA ARG A 182 0.60 -4.13 21.46
C ARG A 182 1.76 -3.87 20.51
N VAL A 183 2.95 -3.63 21.08
CA VAL A 183 4.19 -3.48 20.34
C VAL A 183 4.61 -4.85 19.79
N HIS A 184 4.78 -4.95 18.48
CA HIS A 184 5.32 -6.14 17.80
C HIS A 184 6.80 -5.94 17.45
N GLY A 185 7.19 -4.71 17.07
CA GLY A 185 8.56 -4.37 16.71
C GLY A 185 8.94 -2.97 17.17
N VAL A 186 10.25 -2.76 17.31
CA VAL A 186 10.84 -1.45 17.63
C VAL A 186 12.02 -1.24 16.69
N TYR A 187 11.99 -0.14 15.93
CA TYR A 187 13.08 0.20 15.02
C TYR A 187 14.33 0.58 15.79
N LYS A 188 15.43 -0.09 15.49
CA LYS A 188 16.72 0.13 16.16
C LYS A 188 17.20 1.57 15.98
N GLY A 189 17.61 2.21 17.06
CA GLY A 189 18.05 3.60 17.07
C GLY A 189 16.92 4.64 17.05
N ALA A 190 15.67 4.21 16.92
CA ALA A 190 14.50 5.10 16.98
C ALA A 190 14.24 5.63 18.41
N PRO A 191 13.42 6.68 18.57
CA PRO A 191 13.04 7.21 19.88
C PRO A 191 12.49 6.15 20.83
N ALA A 192 11.67 5.22 20.34
CA ALA A 192 11.11 4.14 21.15
C ALA A 192 12.18 3.15 21.64
N ASP A 193 13.15 2.81 20.80
CA ASP A 193 14.29 1.96 21.20
C ASP A 193 15.13 2.64 22.28
N SER A 194 15.44 3.92 22.09
CA SER A 194 16.17 4.75 23.07
C SER A 194 15.41 4.86 24.41
N ALA A 195 14.07 4.85 24.38
CA ALA A 195 13.22 4.82 25.58
C ALA A 195 13.08 3.42 26.19
N GLY A 196 13.72 2.41 25.62
CA GLY A 196 13.72 1.04 26.12
C GLY A 196 12.39 0.31 25.96
N ILE A 197 11.55 0.70 24.99
CA ILE A 197 10.35 -0.06 24.62
C ILE A 197 10.78 -1.35 23.92
N ARG A 198 10.03 -2.44 24.13
CA ARG A 198 10.32 -3.76 23.57
C ARG A 198 9.07 -4.38 22.98
N ALA A 199 9.27 -5.32 22.06
CA ALA A 199 8.19 -6.16 21.57
C ALA A 199 7.50 -6.87 22.76
N GLY A 200 6.16 -6.90 22.72
CA GLY A 200 5.31 -7.42 23.80
C GLY A 200 4.80 -6.36 24.77
N ASP A 201 5.40 -5.18 24.88
CA ASP A 201 4.87 -4.07 25.66
C ASP A 201 3.48 -3.64 25.12
N LEU A 202 2.62 -3.13 26.03
CA LEU A 202 1.32 -2.58 25.64
C LEU A 202 1.33 -1.07 25.85
N ILE A 203 0.82 -0.32 24.88
CA ILE A 203 0.53 1.10 25.03
C ILE A 203 -0.93 1.23 25.43
N ALA A 204 -1.19 1.67 26.66
CA ALA A 204 -2.53 1.79 27.22
C ALA A 204 -3.09 3.21 27.06
N GLU A 205 -2.25 4.24 27.21
CA GLU A 205 -2.65 5.64 27.11
C GLU A 205 -1.65 6.45 26.29
N ILE A 206 -2.15 7.43 25.54
CA ILE A 206 -1.35 8.43 24.84
C ILE A 206 -1.89 9.81 25.17
N ASN A 207 -1.03 10.69 25.69
CA ASN A 207 -1.36 12.06 26.12
C ASN A 207 -2.55 12.10 27.11
N GLY A 208 -2.69 11.08 27.96
CA GLY A 208 -3.74 10.96 28.96
C GLY A 208 -5.08 10.42 28.43
N ARG A 209 -5.15 10.02 27.17
CA ARG A 209 -6.33 9.38 26.57
C ARG A 209 -6.06 7.89 26.37
N ALA A 210 -7.04 7.05 26.73
CA ALA A 210 -6.92 5.61 26.53
C ALA A 210 -6.82 5.26 25.04
N VAL A 211 -5.89 4.37 24.69
CA VAL A 211 -5.70 3.94 23.30
C VAL A 211 -6.93 3.24 22.74
N SER A 212 -7.71 2.55 23.60
CA SER A 212 -8.99 1.92 23.23
C SER A 212 -10.08 2.90 22.75
N GLU A 213 -9.91 4.19 23.07
CA GLU A 213 -10.84 5.27 22.68
C GLU A 213 -10.35 6.06 21.45
N MET A 214 -9.19 5.71 20.93
CA MET A 214 -8.60 6.35 19.74
C MET A 214 -8.93 5.55 18.48
N SER A 215 -9.17 6.21 17.36
CA SER A 215 -9.22 5.56 16.06
C SER A 215 -7.81 5.15 15.58
N ASP A 216 -7.73 4.27 14.59
CA ASP A 216 -6.43 3.88 14.02
C ASP A 216 -5.74 5.05 13.32
N ALA A 217 -6.49 5.95 12.68
CA ALA A 217 -5.95 7.18 12.07
C ALA A 217 -5.37 8.14 13.11
N GLU A 218 -6.01 8.29 14.29
CA GLU A 218 -5.45 9.08 15.40
C GLU A 218 -4.18 8.46 15.94
N LEU A 219 -4.13 7.13 16.07
CA LEU A 219 -2.91 6.40 16.49
C LEU A 219 -1.78 6.60 15.47
N GLU A 220 -2.08 6.42 14.19
CA GLU A 220 -1.11 6.64 13.12
C GLU A 220 -0.55 8.06 13.17
N THR A 221 -1.41 9.09 13.34
CA THR A 221 -0.99 10.49 13.47
C THR A 221 -0.05 10.71 14.65
N VAL A 222 -0.21 9.98 15.75
CA VAL A 222 0.66 10.09 16.92
C VAL A 222 1.97 9.33 16.71
N MET A 223 1.91 8.14 16.11
CA MET A 223 3.07 7.27 15.87
C MET A 223 3.96 7.80 14.76
N THR A 224 3.35 8.36 13.72
CA THR A 224 4.00 8.91 12.53
C THR A 224 3.54 10.34 12.28
N GLY A 225 4.19 11.08 11.41
CA GLY A 225 3.74 12.42 11.01
C GLY A 225 4.90 13.33 10.63
N PHE A 226 4.58 14.43 9.98
CA PHE A 226 5.57 15.35 9.37
C PHE A 226 6.29 16.29 10.33
N ASN A 227 5.94 16.30 11.60
CA ASN A 227 6.55 17.17 12.58
C ASN A 227 7.18 16.38 13.74
N SER A 228 8.16 16.98 14.41
CA SER A 228 8.83 16.42 15.59
C SER A 228 7.99 16.51 16.87
N GLY A 229 6.68 16.23 16.77
CA GLY A 229 5.78 16.27 17.92
C GLY A 229 6.20 15.31 19.03
N THR A 230 5.83 15.68 20.25
CA THR A 230 6.11 14.89 21.44
C THR A 230 4.82 14.26 21.96
N SER A 231 4.88 12.99 22.35
CA SER A 231 3.75 12.24 22.91
C SER A 231 4.18 11.57 24.21
N LYS A 232 3.35 11.72 25.25
CA LYS A 232 3.50 10.97 26.48
C LYS A 232 2.69 9.67 26.37
N MET A 233 3.37 8.53 26.57
CA MET A 233 2.76 7.22 26.47
C MET A 233 2.85 6.49 27.81
N ARG A 234 1.77 5.82 28.20
CA ARG A 234 1.73 4.92 29.34
C ARG A 234 1.83 3.49 28.85
N LEU A 235 2.89 2.84 29.24
CA LEU A 235 3.21 1.46 28.87
C LEU A 235 2.80 0.52 30.01
N LEU A 236 2.27 -0.63 29.63
CA LEU A 236 2.14 -1.79 30.50
C LEU A 236 3.17 -2.83 30.07
N THR A 237 4.13 -3.09 30.93
CA THR A 237 5.23 -4.04 30.66
C THR A 237 5.16 -5.20 31.66
N PRO A 238 5.86 -6.31 31.45
CA PRO A 238 5.94 -7.40 32.43
C PRO A 238 6.45 -6.97 33.80
N SER A 239 7.23 -5.89 33.87
CA SER A 239 7.77 -5.32 35.12
C SER A 239 6.86 -4.25 35.76
N GLY A 240 5.71 -3.96 35.16
CA GLY A 240 4.75 -2.97 35.65
C GLY A 240 4.50 -1.83 34.70
N ALA A 241 3.65 -0.89 35.12
CA ALA A 241 3.33 0.31 34.32
C ALA A 241 4.43 1.37 34.43
N ARG A 242 4.78 1.99 33.29
CA ARG A 242 5.72 3.13 33.24
C ARG A 242 5.27 4.17 32.21
N ASP A 243 5.59 5.42 32.47
CA ASP A 243 5.39 6.50 31.50
C ASP A 243 6.67 6.77 30.73
N VAL A 244 6.53 7.00 29.44
CA VAL A 244 7.62 7.43 28.54
C VAL A 244 7.17 8.66 27.76
N VAL A 245 8.14 9.51 27.42
CA VAL A 245 7.91 10.64 26.54
C VAL A 245 8.71 10.40 25.26
N LEU A 246 8.03 10.28 24.15
CA LEU A 246 8.63 10.06 22.85
C LEU A 246 8.48 11.30 22.00
N ARG A 247 9.57 11.73 21.42
CA ARG A 247 9.57 12.77 20.39
C ARG A 247 9.79 12.11 19.05
N ARG A 248 8.88 12.34 18.09
CA ARG A 248 9.09 11.86 16.73
C ARG A 248 10.42 12.39 16.17
N ALA A 249 11.17 11.52 15.53
CA ALA A 249 12.43 11.82 14.88
C ALA A 249 12.44 11.22 13.48
N THR A 250 13.29 11.73 12.62
CA THR A 250 13.58 11.12 11.33
C THR A 250 14.28 9.79 11.57
N ILE A 251 13.69 8.72 11.10
CA ILE A 251 14.18 7.36 11.19
C ILE A 251 14.51 6.90 9.77
N VAL A 252 15.71 6.40 9.58
CA VAL A 252 16.09 5.73 8.34
C VAL A 252 15.89 4.24 8.55
N LEU A 253 14.93 3.67 7.82
CA LEU A 253 14.65 2.22 7.87
C LEU A 253 15.68 1.49 7.01
N ALA A 254 16.17 0.34 7.51
CA ALA A 254 16.95 -0.57 6.67
C ALA A 254 16.03 -1.23 5.63
N ASP A 255 16.51 -1.43 4.41
CA ASP A 255 15.76 -2.14 3.37
C ASP A 255 15.62 -3.63 3.68
N ALA A 256 16.63 -4.20 4.31
CA ALA A 256 16.65 -5.59 4.75
C ALA A 256 17.56 -5.76 5.95
N ASP A 257 17.24 -6.74 6.80
CA ASP A 257 18.09 -7.25 7.86
C ASP A 257 18.62 -8.63 7.50
N VAL A 258 19.87 -8.90 7.85
CA VAL A 258 20.53 -10.19 7.58
C VAL A 258 21.13 -10.75 8.85
N VAL A 259 20.75 -11.97 9.18
CA VAL A 259 21.29 -12.71 10.33
C VAL A 259 21.84 -14.05 9.84
N HIS A 260 23.15 -14.28 10.06
CA HIS A 260 23.76 -15.58 9.80
C HIS A 260 23.77 -16.40 11.09
N ARG A 261 23.02 -17.52 11.10
CA ARG A 261 23.03 -18.50 12.17
C ARG A 261 24.04 -19.61 11.80
N SER A 262 25.28 -19.47 12.24
CA SER A 262 26.32 -20.42 11.92
C SER A 262 26.05 -21.77 12.57
N ASN A 263 26.41 -22.83 11.83
CA ASN A 263 26.48 -24.19 12.33
C ASN A 263 27.94 -24.64 12.19
N PRO A 264 28.62 -25.06 13.29
CA PRO A 264 30.03 -25.45 13.23
C PRO A 264 30.34 -26.63 12.31
N ASP A 265 29.36 -27.52 12.11
CA ASP A 265 29.53 -28.75 11.31
C ASP A 265 29.10 -28.55 9.83
N THR A 266 28.42 -27.47 9.54
CA THR A 266 27.91 -27.13 8.22
C THR A 266 28.00 -25.61 7.99
N GLY A 267 27.49 -25.04 6.90
CA GLY A 267 27.58 -23.60 6.64
C GLY A 267 26.62 -22.76 7.47
N GLY A 268 25.54 -23.35 7.96
CA GLY A 268 24.50 -22.65 8.69
C GLY A 268 23.41 -22.06 7.79
N VAL A 269 22.51 -21.28 8.40
CA VAL A 269 21.35 -20.69 7.73
C VAL A 269 21.45 -19.18 7.71
N LEU A 270 21.18 -18.58 6.55
CA LEU A 270 21.08 -17.15 6.39
C LEU A 270 19.59 -16.75 6.46
N GLU A 271 19.24 -15.97 7.48
CA GLU A 271 17.92 -15.37 7.62
C GLU A 271 17.97 -13.93 7.07
N ILE A 272 17.11 -13.64 6.11
CA ILE A 272 17.03 -12.36 5.43
C ILE A 272 15.60 -11.86 5.58
N VAL A 273 15.41 -10.78 6.33
CA VAL A 273 14.11 -10.09 6.44
C VAL A 273 14.14 -8.90 5.50
N VAL A 274 13.29 -8.90 4.50
CA VAL A 274 13.14 -7.78 3.56
C VAL A 274 12.01 -6.88 4.05
N HIS A 275 12.31 -5.61 4.33
CA HIS A 275 11.31 -4.65 4.78
C HIS A 275 10.64 -3.94 3.60
N SER A 276 11.43 -3.63 2.57
CA SER A 276 10.93 -3.05 1.32
C SER A 276 11.70 -3.58 0.13
N VAL A 277 11.01 -3.79 -1.00
CA VAL A 277 11.64 -4.24 -2.24
C VAL A 277 12.26 -3.04 -2.95
N THR A 278 13.54 -2.81 -2.69
CA THR A 278 14.33 -1.70 -3.22
C THR A 278 15.66 -2.19 -3.79
N ASP A 279 16.36 -1.33 -4.49
CA ASP A 279 17.74 -1.60 -4.93
C ASP A 279 18.68 -1.86 -3.74
N GLY A 280 18.48 -1.12 -2.65
CA GLY A 280 19.23 -1.32 -1.41
C GLY A 280 19.02 -2.72 -0.83
N ALA A 281 17.78 -3.21 -0.80
CA ALA A 281 17.48 -4.59 -0.38
C ALA A 281 18.21 -5.61 -1.25
N ALA A 282 18.12 -5.48 -2.57
CA ALA A 282 18.81 -6.38 -3.50
C ALA A 282 20.33 -6.34 -3.31
N GLN A 283 20.90 -5.17 -3.05
CA GLN A 283 22.33 -5.02 -2.77
C GLN A 283 22.73 -5.69 -1.44
N ILE A 284 22.01 -5.44 -0.35
CA ILE A 284 22.24 -6.04 0.97
C ILE A 284 22.22 -7.56 0.86
N VAL A 285 21.21 -8.11 0.19
CA VAL A 285 21.07 -9.56 -0.03
C VAL A 285 22.24 -10.11 -0.85
N ASN A 286 22.62 -9.45 -1.95
CA ASN A 286 23.74 -9.87 -2.79
C ASN A 286 25.06 -9.85 -2.02
N GLU A 287 25.32 -8.84 -1.21
CA GLU A 287 26.52 -8.76 -0.36
C GLU A 287 26.54 -9.88 0.69
N ALA A 288 25.39 -10.16 1.29
CA ALA A 288 25.27 -11.24 2.27
C ALA A 288 25.51 -12.63 1.64
N LEU A 289 24.94 -12.90 0.46
CA LEU A 289 25.15 -14.15 -0.27
C LEU A 289 26.62 -14.35 -0.67
N LYS A 290 27.29 -13.29 -1.08
CA LYS A 290 28.73 -13.34 -1.39
C LYS A 290 29.61 -13.55 -0.15
N LYS A 291 29.18 -12.97 0.98
CA LYS A 291 29.91 -13.09 2.26
C LYS A 291 29.82 -14.50 2.85
N TYR A 292 28.71 -15.19 2.62
CA TYR A 292 28.44 -16.52 3.16
C TYR A 292 28.15 -17.51 2.03
N PRO A 293 29.19 -17.99 1.31
CA PRO A 293 29.00 -18.88 0.16
C PRO A 293 28.58 -20.31 0.53
N ASP A 294 28.99 -20.77 1.72
CA ASP A 294 28.77 -22.14 2.18
C ASP A 294 27.61 -22.19 3.17
N LEU A 295 26.38 -22.17 2.68
CA LEU A 295 25.15 -22.19 3.47
C LEU A 295 24.44 -23.54 3.34
N ASP A 296 23.79 -23.98 4.42
CA ASP A 296 22.85 -25.11 4.38
C ASP A 296 21.50 -24.71 3.79
N GLY A 297 21.11 -23.44 3.99
CA GLY A 297 19.83 -22.90 3.53
C GLY A 297 19.69 -21.41 3.77
N ILE A 298 18.66 -20.85 3.15
CA ILE A 298 18.27 -19.44 3.25
C ILE A 298 16.81 -19.37 3.65
N VAL A 299 16.49 -18.53 4.62
CA VAL A 299 15.12 -18.09 4.91
C VAL A 299 14.99 -16.65 4.41
N LEU A 300 14.20 -16.46 3.36
CA LEU A 300 13.86 -15.14 2.83
C LEU A 300 12.48 -14.76 3.38
N ASP A 301 12.44 -13.82 4.31
CA ASP A 301 11.21 -13.38 4.95
C ASP A 301 10.64 -12.16 4.24
N LEU A 302 9.49 -12.37 3.59
CA LEU A 302 8.70 -11.34 2.91
C LEU A 302 7.38 -11.04 3.62
N ARG A 303 7.14 -11.53 4.84
CA ARG A 303 5.84 -11.49 5.53
C ARG A 303 5.29 -10.07 5.73
N SER A 304 6.15 -9.08 5.93
CA SER A 304 5.74 -7.68 6.08
C SER A 304 6.34 -6.78 5.01
N THR A 305 6.66 -7.37 3.86
CA THR A 305 7.36 -6.69 2.77
C THR A 305 6.38 -6.03 1.81
N THR A 306 6.66 -4.78 1.48
CA THR A 306 5.98 -4.05 0.42
C THR A 306 6.96 -3.72 -0.70
N GLY A 307 6.44 -3.38 -1.87
CA GLY A 307 7.26 -2.90 -2.98
C GLY A 307 6.41 -2.36 -4.12
N ASP A 308 6.96 -1.39 -4.82
CA ASP A 308 6.38 -0.74 -6.00
C ASP A 308 7.37 -0.61 -7.17
N ASP A 309 8.66 -0.93 -6.92
CA ASP A 309 9.71 -0.92 -7.95
C ASP A 309 9.86 -2.31 -8.59
N GLU A 310 9.44 -2.43 -9.84
CA GLU A 310 9.51 -3.67 -10.63
C GLU A 310 10.94 -4.10 -10.92
N ARG A 311 11.87 -3.15 -11.09
CA ARG A 311 13.27 -3.44 -11.40
C ARG A 311 14.03 -3.87 -10.17
N ALA A 312 13.76 -3.26 -9.03
CA ALA A 312 14.31 -3.71 -7.74
C ALA A 312 13.85 -5.14 -7.42
N ALA A 313 12.56 -5.44 -7.63
CA ALA A 313 12.03 -6.79 -7.46
C ALA A 313 12.70 -7.81 -8.39
N ALA A 314 12.93 -7.42 -9.63
CA ALA A 314 13.62 -8.27 -10.59
C ALA A 314 15.08 -8.52 -10.19
N ARG A 315 15.78 -7.48 -9.69
CA ARG A 315 17.14 -7.65 -9.16
C ARG A 315 17.17 -8.58 -7.95
N LEU A 316 16.27 -8.37 -6.99
CA LEU A 316 16.21 -9.20 -5.79
C LEU A 316 15.91 -10.67 -6.13
N ALA A 317 14.85 -10.94 -6.88
CA ALA A 317 14.49 -12.30 -7.29
C ALA A 317 15.58 -12.92 -8.17
N GLY A 318 16.16 -12.14 -9.08
CA GLY A 318 17.18 -12.56 -10.01
C GLY A 318 18.43 -13.15 -9.35
N LEU A 319 18.80 -12.69 -8.14
CA LEU A 319 19.88 -13.29 -7.36
C LEU A 319 19.71 -14.79 -7.14
N PHE A 320 18.48 -15.28 -7.21
CA PHE A 320 18.11 -16.67 -6.93
C PHE A 320 17.64 -17.42 -8.17
N ILE A 321 16.79 -16.80 -9.04
CA ILE A 321 16.15 -17.47 -10.18
C ILE A 321 16.87 -17.23 -11.50
N GLY A 322 17.92 -16.39 -11.52
CA GLY A 322 18.61 -16.03 -12.74
C GLY A 322 17.75 -15.15 -13.68
N LYS A 323 17.96 -15.29 -14.98
CA LYS A 323 17.32 -14.48 -16.04
C LYS A 323 15.88 -14.86 -16.37
N SER A 324 15.28 -15.73 -15.58
CA SER A 324 13.87 -16.08 -15.75
C SER A 324 12.96 -14.86 -15.57
N PRO A 325 11.79 -14.83 -16.23
CA PRO A 325 10.80 -13.78 -15.99
C PRO A 325 10.36 -13.75 -14.52
N VAL A 326 10.47 -12.58 -13.88
CA VAL A 326 10.00 -12.35 -12.49
C VAL A 326 8.54 -11.97 -12.51
N MET A 327 8.17 -11.05 -13.40
CA MET A 327 6.81 -10.54 -13.51
C MET A 327 6.52 -10.00 -14.91
N ARG A 328 5.25 -9.71 -15.14
CA ARG A 328 4.75 -8.95 -16.29
C ARG A 328 3.98 -7.75 -15.79
N ILE A 329 4.29 -6.58 -16.30
CA ILE A 329 3.56 -5.35 -16.04
C ILE A 329 2.54 -5.15 -17.15
N VAL A 330 1.28 -4.95 -16.78
CA VAL A 330 0.18 -4.67 -17.72
C VAL A 330 -0.33 -3.27 -17.45
N GLU A 331 -0.12 -2.38 -18.39
CA GLU A 331 -0.73 -1.05 -18.35
C GLU A 331 -2.15 -1.14 -18.89
N THR A 332 -3.14 -0.99 -18.00
CA THR A 332 -4.55 -1.24 -18.29
C THR A 332 -5.08 -0.39 -19.45
N ALA A 333 -4.54 0.80 -19.63
CA ALA A 333 -5.05 1.74 -20.62
C ALA A 333 -4.53 1.50 -22.03
N ARG A 334 -3.38 0.84 -22.18
CA ARG A 334 -2.72 0.61 -23.48
C ARG A 334 -2.72 -0.85 -23.91
N ASP A 335 -3.16 -1.75 -23.02
CA ASP A 335 -3.07 -3.21 -23.19
C ASP A 335 -1.63 -3.66 -23.52
N GLU A 336 -0.65 -2.89 -23.05
CA GLU A 336 0.77 -3.18 -23.22
C GLU A 336 1.24 -4.11 -22.10
N VAL A 337 2.03 -5.10 -22.47
CA VAL A 337 2.61 -6.07 -21.52
C VAL A 337 4.13 -5.98 -21.60
N GLU A 338 4.76 -5.53 -20.53
CA GLU A 338 6.21 -5.57 -20.37
C GLU A 338 6.60 -6.79 -19.54
N VAL A 339 7.55 -7.59 -20.00
CA VAL A 339 8.12 -8.74 -19.27
C VAL A 339 9.39 -8.27 -18.57
N ILE A 340 9.42 -8.38 -17.25
CA ILE A 340 10.57 -8.00 -16.44
C ILE A 340 11.36 -9.26 -16.08
N PRO A 341 12.54 -9.48 -16.65
CA PRO A 341 13.41 -10.61 -16.33
C PRO A 341 14.24 -10.32 -15.08
N GLY A 342 14.69 -11.39 -14.42
CA GLY A 342 15.68 -11.30 -13.36
C GLY A 342 17.09 -11.00 -13.88
N GLY A 343 18.07 -11.14 -12.98
CA GLY A 343 19.50 -10.93 -13.27
C GLY A 343 20.30 -12.24 -13.33
N ASP A 344 21.58 -12.17 -12.97
CA ASP A 344 22.40 -13.37 -12.83
C ASP A 344 22.19 -13.96 -11.44
N ALA A 345 21.90 -15.27 -11.36
CA ALA A 345 21.80 -15.97 -10.10
C ALA A 345 23.21 -16.07 -9.43
N VAL A 346 23.22 -15.84 -8.12
CA VAL A 346 24.46 -15.86 -7.33
C VAL A 346 24.49 -17.03 -6.34
N THR A 347 23.40 -17.78 -6.20
CA THR A 347 23.31 -18.93 -5.28
C THR A 347 22.30 -19.97 -5.79
N ASP A 348 22.58 -21.25 -5.49
CA ASP A 348 21.70 -22.39 -5.68
C ASP A 348 21.29 -23.07 -4.35
N VAL A 349 21.70 -22.47 -3.24
CA VAL A 349 21.39 -22.94 -1.88
C VAL A 349 19.86 -23.04 -1.67
N PRO A 350 19.33 -24.09 -1.00
CA PRO A 350 17.92 -24.24 -0.70
C PRO A 350 17.31 -22.97 -0.04
N VAL A 351 16.12 -22.55 -0.50
CA VAL A 351 15.45 -21.36 0.00
C VAL A 351 14.04 -21.68 0.50
N VAL A 352 13.73 -21.21 1.70
CA VAL A 352 12.36 -21.07 2.19
C VAL A 352 11.97 -19.60 2.07
N VAL A 353 10.85 -19.30 1.44
CA VAL A 353 10.31 -17.95 1.34
C VAL A 353 9.09 -17.84 2.26
N LEU A 354 9.21 -17.00 3.28
CA LEU A 354 8.10 -16.70 4.18
C LEU A 354 7.23 -15.58 3.60
N MET A 355 5.92 -15.74 3.68
CA MET A 355 4.96 -14.77 3.15
C MET A 355 3.69 -14.71 3.99
N SER A 356 2.99 -13.58 3.96
CA SER A 356 1.73 -13.35 4.67
C SER A 356 0.79 -12.43 3.89
N ASP A 357 -0.37 -12.13 4.45
CA ASP A 357 -1.32 -11.15 3.92
C ASP A 357 -0.80 -9.70 3.96
N GLN A 358 0.36 -9.46 4.59
CA GLN A 358 1.08 -8.19 4.55
C GLN A 358 2.15 -8.13 3.46
N THR A 359 2.42 -9.23 2.76
CA THR A 359 3.26 -9.24 1.55
C THR A 359 2.48 -8.57 0.41
N ARG A 360 2.99 -7.44 -0.12
CA ARG A 360 2.23 -6.56 -1.02
C ARG A 360 3.03 -6.10 -2.23
N GLY A 361 2.30 -5.77 -3.30
CA GLY A 361 2.87 -5.14 -4.49
C GLY A 361 3.90 -6.03 -5.19
N THR A 362 5.07 -5.48 -5.52
CA THR A 362 6.12 -6.25 -6.22
C THR A 362 6.72 -7.37 -5.37
N ALA A 363 6.60 -7.32 -4.03
CA ALA A 363 7.00 -8.43 -3.16
C ALA A 363 6.19 -9.71 -3.43
N GLU A 364 4.91 -9.58 -3.82
CA GLU A 364 4.08 -10.71 -4.24
C GLU A 364 4.62 -11.36 -5.51
N ALA A 365 5.10 -10.55 -6.45
CA ALA A 365 5.71 -11.07 -7.67
C ALA A 365 7.06 -11.76 -7.40
N VAL A 366 7.85 -11.26 -6.44
CA VAL A 366 9.07 -11.95 -5.96
C VAL A 366 8.71 -13.33 -5.43
N ALA A 367 7.73 -13.45 -4.54
CA ALA A 367 7.29 -14.74 -4.01
C ALA A 367 6.79 -15.67 -5.14
N ALA A 368 5.98 -15.16 -6.08
CA ALA A 368 5.51 -15.94 -7.22
C ALA A 368 6.66 -16.45 -8.10
N ALA A 369 7.70 -15.63 -8.29
CA ALA A 369 8.85 -16.01 -9.10
C ALA A 369 9.63 -17.20 -8.50
N PHE A 370 9.76 -17.27 -7.18
CA PHE A 370 10.36 -18.44 -6.52
C PHE A 370 9.54 -19.71 -6.76
N TYR A 371 8.21 -19.61 -6.69
CA TYR A 371 7.32 -20.72 -6.96
C TYR A 371 7.40 -21.19 -8.42
N GLU A 372 7.24 -20.28 -9.38
CA GLU A 372 7.19 -20.60 -10.80
C GLU A 372 8.50 -21.18 -11.35
N ASN A 373 9.64 -20.87 -10.71
CA ASN A 373 10.95 -21.38 -11.07
C ASN A 373 11.40 -22.57 -10.22
N ALA A 374 10.51 -23.13 -9.37
CA ALA A 374 10.85 -24.21 -8.43
C ALA A 374 12.15 -23.92 -7.66
N ARG A 375 12.31 -22.67 -7.19
CA ARG A 375 13.55 -22.18 -6.59
C ARG A 375 13.48 -22.01 -5.08
N GLY A 376 12.28 -21.96 -4.52
CA GLY A 376 12.05 -21.81 -3.10
C GLY A 376 10.70 -22.37 -2.66
N VAL A 377 10.67 -22.93 -1.45
CA VAL A 377 9.44 -23.42 -0.83
C VAL A 377 8.71 -22.25 -0.19
N LEU A 378 7.51 -21.91 -0.70
CA LEU A 378 6.66 -20.85 -0.13
C LEU A 378 5.97 -21.35 1.14
N VAL A 379 6.17 -20.66 2.25
CA VAL A 379 5.65 -21.01 3.58
C VAL A 379 4.93 -19.80 4.18
N GLY A 380 3.77 -19.99 4.75
CA GLY A 380 3.04 -18.88 5.40
C GLY A 380 1.55 -18.90 5.17
N THR A 381 1.00 -17.73 4.89
CA THR A 381 -0.39 -17.51 4.48
C THR A 381 -0.44 -16.77 3.14
N PRO A 382 -1.58 -16.75 2.43
CA PRO A 382 -1.68 -16.06 1.13
C PRO A 382 -1.32 -14.59 1.22
N THR A 383 -0.65 -14.06 0.19
CA THR A 383 -0.30 -12.64 0.10
C THR A 383 -1.52 -11.75 -0.07
N ALA A 384 -1.35 -10.44 0.05
CA ALA A 384 -2.44 -9.46 0.03
C ALA A 384 -3.32 -9.51 -1.23
N GLY A 385 -2.72 -9.76 -2.39
CA GLY A 385 -3.42 -9.64 -3.68
C GLY A 385 -3.61 -8.17 -4.09
N THR A 386 -2.61 -7.34 -3.80
CA THR A 386 -2.59 -5.91 -4.13
C THR A 386 -1.43 -5.59 -5.08
N ALA A 387 -1.21 -6.47 -6.04
CA ALA A 387 -0.09 -6.40 -6.97
C ALA A 387 -0.35 -5.37 -8.08
N ARG A 388 -0.26 -4.10 -7.71
CA ARG A 388 -0.35 -2.94 -8.60
C ARG A 388 0.86 -2.04 -8.41
N ILE A 389 1.21 -1.31 -9.45
CA ILE A 389 2.24 -0.27 -9.42
C ILE A 389 1.58 1.06 -9.72
N ALA A 390 1.92 2.06 -8.93
CA ALA A 390 1.49 3.43 -9.16
C ALA A 390 2.34 4.08 -10.25
N THR A 391 1.68 4.81 -11.15
CA THR A 391 2.35 5.84 -11.93
C THR A 391 2.33 7.12 -11.13
N ARG A 392 3.49 7.64 -10.82
CA ARG A 392 3.64 8.93 -10.14
C ARG A 392 3.70 10.06 -11.17
N VAL A 393 2.94 11.10 -10.92
CA VAL A 393 2.89 12.32 -11.72
C VAL A 393 3.18 13.51 -10.83
N ASP A 394 4.35 14.11 -10.98
CA ASP A 394 4.76 15.27 -10.19
C ASP A 394 4.01 16.53 -10.62
N LEU A 395 3.60 17.33 -9.64
CA LEU A 395 2.87 18.57 -9.81
C LEU A 395 3.75 19.80 -9.58
N ALA A 396 3.41 20.90 -10.24
CA ALA A 396 4.15 22.16 -10.13
C ALA A 396 4.15 22.75 -8.70
N ASN A 397 3.17 22.40 -7.86
CA ASN A 397 3.13 22.82 -6.46
C ASN A 397 4.06 22.00 -5.55
N GLY A 398 4.84 21.08 -6.10
CA GLY A 398 5.72 20.16 -5.38
C GLY A 398 5.03 18.94 -4.78
N GLY A 399 3.73 18.75 -5.01
CA GLY A 399 3.00 17.52 -4.73
C GLY A 399 3.13 16.51 -5.87
N ALA A 400 2.50 15.35 -5.72
CA ALA A 400 2.40 14.34 -6.77
C ALA A 400 1.04 13.65 -6.76
N LEU A 401 0.64 13.11 -7.90
CA LEU A 401 -0.46 12.17 -8.02
C LEU A 401 0.09 10.76 -8.14
N GLU A 402 -0.51 9.81 -7.47
CA GLU A 402 -0.28 8.38 -7.68
C GLU A 402 -1.53 7.75 -8.30
N LEU A 403 -1.32 7.11 -9.44
CA LEU A 403 -2.34 6.40 -10.21
C LEU A 403 -1.99 4.92 -10.25
N LEU A 404 -2.82 4.05 -9.70
CA LEU A 404 -2.62 2.61 -9.72
C LEU A 404 -3.08 2.00 -11.06
N ASN A 405 -2.51 2.46 -12.15
CA ASN A 405 -2.89 2.12 -13.52
C ASN A 405 -2.15 0.92 -14.12
N LYS A 406 -1.17 0.36 -13.40
CA LYS A 406 -0.42 -0.81 -13.82
C LYS A 406 -0.72 -1.99 -12.90
N SER A 407 -1.08 -3.13 -13.47
CA SER A 407 -1.22 -4.39 -12.74
C SER A 407 -0.01 -5.29 -12.93
N ILE A 408 0.34 -6.02 -11.88
CA ILE A 408 1.42 -7.01 -11.89
C ILE A 408 0.81 -8.38 -12.10
N LYS A 409 1.34 -9.11 -13.09
CA LYS A 409 1.13 -10.55 -13.25
C LYS A 409 2.42 -11.30 -12.92
N THR A 410 2.31 -12.58 -12.61
CA THR A 410 3.48 -13.45 -12.43
C THR A 410 4.31 -13.53 -13.72
N GLY A 411 5.53 -14.03 -13.66
CA GLY A 411 6.37 -14.28 -14.85
C GLY A 411 5.67 -15.15 -15.90
N ALA A 412 4.87 -16.13 -15.47
CA ALA A 412 4.04 -16.95 -16.35
C ALA A 412 2.77 -16.25 -16.86
N GLY A 413 2.48 -15.03 -16.38
CA GLY A 413 1.34 -14.21 -16.84
C GLY A 413 0.05 -14.38 -16.07
N ARG A 414 0.07 -14.99 -14.87
CA ARG A 414 -1.11 -15.15 -14.01
C ARG A 414 -1.39 -13.90 -13.22
N ALA A 415 -2.68 -13.60 -12.98
CA ALA A 415 -3.07 -12.46 -12.16
C ALA A 415 -2.67 -12.68 -10.69
N ILE A 416 -2.11 -11.65 -10.07
CA ILE A 416 -1.86 -11.57 -8.63
C ILE A 416 -2.88 -10.64 -7.98
N ASP A 417 -3.19 -9.52 -8.64
CA ASP A 417 -4.14 -8.53 -8.13
C ASP A 417 -5.53 -9.15 -7.88
N GLY A 418 -6.11 -8.85 -6.71
CA GLY A 418 -7.37 -9.44 -6.22
C GLY A 418 -7.25 -10.89 -5.73
N ARG A 419 -6.19 -11.60 -6.07
CA ARG A 419 -5.99 -13.03 -5.77
C ARG A 419 -4.92 -13.28 -4.72
N GLY A 420 -3.73 -12.73 -4.92
CA GLY A 420 -2.51 -13.02 -4.17
C GLY A 420 -1.79 -14.27 -4.67
N VAL A 421 -0.67 -14.55 -4.03
CA VAL A 421 0.14 -15.76 -4.19
C VAL A 421 -0.12 -16.69 -3.01
N PHE A 422 -0.17 -18.01 -3.25
CA PHE A 422 -0.50 -18.99 -2.23
C PHE A 422 0.73 -19.78 -1.82
N PRO A 423 0.89 -20.06 -0.49
CA PRO A 423 2.01 -20.86 -0.01
C PRO A 423 1.84 -22.34 -0.36
N ILE A 424 2.96 -23.03 -0.59
CA ILE A 424 3.00 -24.50 -0.67
C ILE A 424 2.67 -25.08 0.71
N VAL A 425 3.24 -24.49 1.76
CA VAL A 425 3.02 -24.89 3.15
C VAL A 425 2.21 -23.83 3.87
N CYS A 426 0.92 -24.10 4.05
CA CYS A 426 0.02 -23.22 4.78
C CYS A 426 0.23 -23.38 6.30
N LEU A 427 0.80 -22.39 6.96
CA LEU A 427 1.11 -22.44 8.39
C LEU A 427 -0.15 -22.51 9.26
N SER A 428 -1.26 -21.91 8.86
CA SER A 428 -2.48 -21.95 9.64
C SER A 428 -3.09 -23.34 9.78
N ASN A 429 -2.69 -24.27 8.89
CA ASN A 429 -3.17 -25.66 8.92
C ASN A 429 -2.29 -26.60 9.74
N ILE A 430 -1.10 -26.14 10.20
CA ILE A 430 -0.11 -26.95 10.91
C ILE A 430 0.37 -26.31 12.23
N ARG A 431 -0.57 -25.71 12.98
CA ARG A 431 -0.24 -24.94 14.21
C ARG A 431 0.26 -25.82 15.37
N SER A 432 -0.20 -27.06 15.50
CA SER A 432 0.22 -27.96 16.57
C SER A 432 1.36 -28.90 16.14
N ALA A 433 2.16 -29.33 17.09
CA ALA A 433 3.24 -30.31 16.84
C ALA A 433 2.73 -31.61 16.18
N SER A 434 1.52 -32.07 16.54
CA SER A 434 0.91 -33.24 15.92
C SER A 434 0.54 -33.00 14.46
N GLN A 435 0.00 -31.83 14.13
CA GLN A 435 -0.30 -31.44 12.75
C GLN A 435 0.97 -31.30 11.91
N GLN A 436 2.04 -30.70 12.47
CA GLN A 436 3.35 -30.59 11.81
C GLN A 436 3.93 -31.98 11.52
N ASN A 437 3.92 -32.88 12.50
CA ASN A 437 4.42 -34.24 12.32
C ASN A 437 3.62 -35.00 11.25
N ALA A 438 2.30 -34.91 11.26
CA ALA A 438 1.46 -35.54 10.25
C ALA A 438 1.74 -34.95 8.86
N PHE A 439 1.87 -33.64 8.74
CA PHE A 439 2.22 -32.96 7.50
C PHE A 439 3.55 -33.47 6.92
N PHE A 440 4.64 -33.44 7.72
CA PHE A 440 5.95 -33.90 7.25
C PHE A 440 6.00 -35.39 6.94
N LEU A 441 5.27 -36.23 7.67
CA LEU A 441 5.12 -37.65 7.34
C LEU A 441 4.46 -37.84 5.99
N ASN A 442 3.37 -37.09 5.69
CA ASN A 442 2.71 -37.17 4.40
C ASN A 442 3.65 -36.71 3.26
N VAL A 443 4.42 -35.62 3.46
CA VAL A 443 5.44 -35.18 2.51
C VAL A 443 6.48 -36.29 2.26
N ILE A 444 7.02 -36.91 3.34
CA ILE A 444 8.04 -37.96 3.24
C ILE A 444 7.51 -39.20 2.53
N ASN A 445 6.25 -39.57 2.77
CA ASN A 445 5.61 -40.76 2.20
C ASN A 445 5.08 -40.53 0.78
N ASN A 446 5.14 -39.32 0.25
CA ASN A 446 4.57 -38.92 -1.04
C ASN A 446 3.04 -38.92 -1.08
N ASP A 447 2.41 -38.75 0.08
CA ASP A 447 0.96 -38.65 0.23
C ASP A 447 0.51 -37.17 0.27
N PHE A 448 1.47 -36.23 0.30
CA PHE A 448 1.22 -34.80 0.22
C PHE A 448 1.17 -34.38 -1.24
N HIS A 449 0.07 -33.79 -1.62
CA HIS A 449 -0.10 -33.05 -2.87
C HIS A 449 -0.48 -31.63 -2.50
N ALA A 450 0.39 -30.68 -2.82
CA ALA A 450 0.06 -29.28 -2.65
C ALA A 450 -1.16 -28.98 -3.53
N ARG A 451 -2.17 -28.38 -2.92
CA ARG A 451 -3.25 -27.84 -3.73
C ARG A 451 -2.65 -26.67 -4.50
N ASP A 452 -2.48 -26.86 -5.82
CA ASP A 452 -1.78 -25.90 -6.66
C ASP A 452 -2.72 -24.74 -7.01
N PHE A 453 -3.05 -23.96 -6.00
CA PHE A 453 -3.87 -22.77 -6.15
C PHE A 453 -3.26 -21.76 -7.14
N ASN A 454 -1.93 -21.82 -7.33
CA ASN A 454 -1.27 -20.96 -8.28
C ASN A 454 -1.50 -21.42 -9.73
N LYS A 455 -1.87 -22.67 -9.97
CA LYS A 455 -2.23 -23.23 -11.29
C LYS A 455 -3.74 -23.29 -11.55
N GLU A 456 -4.59 -23.20 -10.53
CA GLU A 456 -6.04 -23.21 -10.72
C GLU A 456 -6.51 -21.93 -11.46
N PRO A 457 -7.53 -22.01 -12.32
CA PRO A 457 -8.13 -20.84 -12.94
C PRO A 457 -8.73 -19.92 -11.87
N GLU A 458 -8.87 -18.63 -12.17
CA GLU A 458 -9.21 -17.50 -11.29
C GLU A 458 -10.57 -17.61 -10.55
N THR A 459 -10.99 -18.77 -10.15
CA THR A 459 -12.26 -18.99 -9.49
C THR A 459 -12.14 -18.87 -7.98
N ASP A 460 -12.81 -17.84 -7.44
CA ASP A 460 -13.09 -17.62 -6.01
C ASP A 460 -11.86 -17.58 -5.08
N ALA A 461 -11.06 -16.52 -5.21
CA ALA A 461 -9.96 -16.22 -4.29
C ALA A 461 -10.37 -16.22 -2.81
N ALA A 462 -11.63 -15.89 -2.49
CA ALA A 462 -12.13 -15.93 -1.12
C ALA A 462 -12.32 -17.37 -0.61
N ALA A 463 -12.79 -18.29 -1.46
CA ALA A 463 -12.89 -19.70 -1.08
C ALA A 463 -11.49 -20.32 -0.84
N ILE A 464 -10.53 -19.93 -1.66
CA ILE A 464 -9.15 -20.39 -1.56
C ILE A 464 -8.51 -19.87 -0.26
N ARG A 465 -8.71 -18.57 0.08
CA ARG A 465 -8.22 -17.98 1.33
C ARG A 465 -8.84 -18.62 2.57
N ARG A 466 -10.07 -19.09 2.52
CA ARG A 466 -10.68 -19.88 3.62
C ARG A 466 -9.94 -21.19 3.90
N GLY A 467 -9.29 -21.80 2.91
CA GLY A 467 -8.46 -23.00 3.07
C GLY A 467 -7.10 -22.74 3.72
N CYS A 468 -6.64 -21.47 3.72
CA CYS A 468 -5.39 -21.05 4.35
C CYS A 468 -5.62 -19.67 5.02
N PRO A 469 -6.30 -19.61 6.18
CA PRO A 469 -6.64 -18.36 6.84
C PRO A 469 -5.42 -17.67 7.43
N VAL A 470 -5.50 -16.35 7.56
CA VAL A 470 -4.46 -15.52 8.16
C VAL A 470 -4.21 -15.90 9.61
N ILE A 471 -2.96 -15.83 10.05
CA ILE A 471 -2.55 -16.00 11.45
C ILE A 471 -2.54 -14.62 12.12
N THR A 472 -3.32 -14.44 13.17
CA THR A 472 -3.49 -13.13 13.84
C THR A 472 -2.53 -12.88 15.01
N SER A 473 -1.69 -13.87 15.37
CA SER A 473 -0.70 -13.76 16.47
C SER A 473 0.71 -13.82 15.90
N GLY A 474 1.39 -12.68 15.85
CA GLY A 474 2.75 -12.59 15.28
C GLY A 474 3.78 -13.45 16.01
N ALA A 475 3.75 -13.50 17.35
CA ALA A 475 4.71 -14.31 18.12
C ALA A 475 4.56 -15.82 17.87
N ASP A 476 3.32 -16.31 17.73
CA ASP A 476 3.05 -17.71 17.42
C ASP A 476 3.46 -18.02 15.97
N GLU A 477 3.27 -17.08 15.06
CA GLU A 477 3.67 -17.21 13.65
C GLU A 477 5.19 -17.28 13.52
N ASP A 478 5.95 -16.46 14.25
CA ASP A 478 7.40 -16.44 14.21
C ASP A 478 8.00 -17.76 14.69
N ALA A 479 7.52 -18.29 15.83
CA ALA A 479 7.98 -19.56 16.35
C ALA A 479 7.64 -20.72 15.39
N LEU A 480 6.44 -20.70 14.82
CA LEU A 480 5.98 -21.73 13.90
C LEU A 480 6.75 -21.70 12.58
N SER A 481 6.91 -20.51 11.99
CA SER A 481 7.65 -20.35 10.72
C SER A 481 9.12 -20.73 10.86
N ALA A 482 9.75 -20.39 11.98
CA ALA A 482 11.12 -20.79 12.27
C ALA A 482 11.26 -22.32 12.37
N ALA A 483 10.38 -22.99 13.12
CA ALA A 483 10.40 -24.44 13.28
C ALA A 483 10.17 -25.18 11.96
N VAL A 484 9.20 -24.73 11.16
CA VAL A 484 8.87 -25.30 9.86
C VAL A 484 10.01 -25.09 8.88
N SER A 485 10.55 -23.87 8.78
CA SER A 485 11.67 -23.56 7.89
C SER A 485 12.92 -24.38 8.23
N ALA A 486 13.25 -24.51 9.52
CA ALA A 486 14.37 -25.34 9.96
C ALA A 486 14.19 -26.81 9.54
N LYS A 487 13.00 -27.38 9.70
CA LYS A 487 12.71 -28.75 9.28
C LYS A 487 12.81 -28.93 7.77
N ILE A 488 12.33 -27.99 6.98
CA ILE A 488 12.42 -28.03 5.52
C ILE A 488 13.87 -27.97 5.06
N LEU A 489 14.67 -27.05 5.61
CA LEU A 489 16.06 -26.83 5.19
C LEU A 489 17.01 -27.94 5.64
N THR A 490 16.75 -28.57 6.80
CA THR A 490 17.59 -29.66 7.33
C THR A 490 17.28 -31.03 6.71
N ASP A 491 16.11 -31.22 6.11
CA ASP A 491 15.70 -32.48 5.52
C ASP A 491 15.59 -32.37 3.99
N LYS A 492 16.69 -32.69 3.29
CA LYS A 492 16.76 -32.61 1.82
C LYS A 492 15.63 -33.37 1.12
N LYS A 493 15.13 -34.49 1.71
CA LYS A 493 14.02 -35.24 1.11
C LYS A 493 12.72 -34.45 1.19
N VAL A 494 12.47 -33.76 2.31
CA VAL A 494 11.32 -32.88 2.49
C VAL A 494 11.43 -31.71 1.52
N TYR A 495 12.57 -31.02 1.50
CA TYR A 495 12.78 -29.87 0.61
C TYR A 495 12.51 -30.23 -0.86
N ASN A 496 13.18 -31.31 -1.36
CA ASN A 496 13.07 -31.72 -2.75
C ASN A 496 11.65 -32.12 -3.16
N ARG A 497 10.86 -32.67 -2.23
CA ARG A 497 9.46 -32.98 -2.52
C ARG A 497 8.58 -31.75 -2.55
N LEU A 498 8.74 -30.84 -1.59
CA LEU A 498 7.95 -29.60 -1.54
C LEU A 498 8.23 -28.68 -2.73
N ILE A 499 9.47 -28.67 -3.23
CA ILE A 499 9.84 -27.82 -4.38
C ILE A 499 9.36 -28.41 -5.72
N ALA A 500 9.04 -29.70 -5.77
CA ALA A 500 8.54 -30.36 -6.98
C ALA A 500 7.01 -30.24 -7.14
N GLU A 501 6.30 -29.81 -6.11
CA GLU A 501 4.85 -29.57 -6.11
C GLU A 501 4.52 -28.20 -6.75
#